data_761cb881371bb1e63ea7d5e07ebe2663
#
_entry.id   761cb881371bb1e63ea7d5e07ebe2663
#
_cell.length_a   1.000
_cell.length_b   1.000
_cell.length_c   1.000
_cell.angle_alpha   90.00
_cell.angle_beta   90.00
_cell.angle_gamma   90.00
#
_symmetry.space_group_name_H-M   'P 1'
#
loop_
_entity.id
_entity.type
_entity.pdbx_description
1 polymer ?
#
loop_
_entity_poly.entity_id
_entity_poly.type
_entity_poly.pdbx_seq_one_letter_code
_entity_poly.pdbx_strand_id
1 'polypeptide(L)'
;MCRILGVSRAQYYRYRSPKPSKRRDEDAGLKQRILRIFAEFKQRYGVMKIHHELNLELQPLQLRCSPRRISRLMKELDINSVTVNKWKAASASKTKVEQRPNLLKQDLSTTGLNQNGPLI
;
A
#
# COMPACT_ATOMS: atom_id res chain seq x y z
N MET A 1 42.69 11.22 -22.62
CA MET A 1 41.48 10.40 -22.76
C MET A 1 40.20 11.20 -22.52
N CYS A 2 39.97 11.80 -21.37
CA CYS A 2 38.72 12.57 -21.11
C CYS A 2 38.45 13.73 -22.08
N ARG A 3 39.50 14.38 -22.62
CA ARG A 3 39.33 15.43 -23.63
C ARG A 3 38.84 14.91 -24.98
N ILE A 4 39.27 13.72 -25.38
CA ILE A 4 38.90 13.10 -26.67
C ILE A 4 37.46 12.63 -26.65
N LEU A 5 36.97 12.15 -25.47
CA LEU A 5 35.62 11.64 -25.27
C LEU A 5 34.64 12.72 -24.84
N GLY A 6 35.04 13.99 -24.69
CA GLY A 6 34.17 15.08 -24.27
C GLY A 6 33.59 14.92 -22.85
N VAL A 7 34.21 14.07 -22.01
CA VAL A 7 33.70 13.75 -20.67
C VAL A 7 34.47 14.56 -19.62
N SER A 8 33.77 15.12 -18.64
CA SER A 8 34.38 15.80 -17.52
C SER A 8 35.24 14.84 -16.69
N ARG A 9 36.48 15.26 -16.36
CA ARG A 9 37.37 14.50 -15.48
C ARG A 9 36.73 14.16 -14.14
N ALA A 10 36.02 15.09 -13.55
CA ALA A 10 35.32 14.89 -12.27
C ALA A 10 34.28 13.77 -12.36
N GLN A 11 33.54 13.72 -13.48
CA GLN A 11 32.52 12.69 -13.72
C GLN A 11 33.14 11.31 -13.92
N TYR A 12 34.27 11.24 -14.65
CA TYR A 12 35.05 10.01 -14.83
C TYR A 12 35.55 9.44 -13.50
N TYR A 13 36.19 10.26 -12.66
CA TYR A 13 36.70 9.80 -11.36
C TYR A 13 35.56 9.45 -10.38
N ARG A 14 34.42 10.13 -10.44
CA ARG A 14 33.23 9.78 -9.64
C ARG A 14 32.67 8.42 -10.04
N TYR A 15 32.70 8.09 -11.32
CA TYR A 15 32.29 6.78 -11.82
C TYR A 15 33.28 5.67 -11.41
N ARG A 16 34.61 5.94 -11.54
CA ARG A 16 35.66 4.97 -11.19
C ARG A 16 35.75 4.68 -9.68
N SER A 17 35.49 5.65 -8.85
CA SER A 17 35.48 5.54 -7.38
C SER A 17 34.21 6.12 -6.80
N PRO A 18 33.08 5.38 -6.86
CA PRO A 18 31.83 5.86 -6.29
C PRO A 18 31.97 5.94 -4.77
N LYS A 19 32.07 7.16 -4.23
CA LYS A 19 31.97 7.38 -2.77
C LYS A 19 30.52 7.16 -2.35
N PRO A 20 30.25 6.31 -1.36
CA PRO A 20 28.90 6.18 -0.81
C PRO A 20 28.45 7.55 -0.31
N SER A 21 27.24 7.96 -0.68
CA SER A 21 26.67 9.21 -0.19
C SER A 21 25.89 8.91 1.09
N LYS A 22 25.89 9.83 2.06
CA LYS A 22 25.08 9.72 3.29
C LYS A 22 23.65 9.24 3.02
N ARG A 23 23.06 9.70 1.92
CA ARG A 23 21.71 9.33 1.52
C ARG A 23 21.58 7.85 1.13
N ARG A 24 22.63 7.26 0.53
CA ARG A 24 22.65 5.83 0.20
C ARG A 24 22.77 4.97 1.46
N ASP A 25 23.56 5.41 2.42
CA ASP A 25 23.75 4.71 3.68
C ASP A 25 22.45 4.76 4.51
N GLU A 26 21.80 5.93 4.58
CA GLU A 26 20.47 6.07 5.17
C GLU A 26 19.42 5.20 4.47
N ASP A 27 19.42 5.18 3.12
CA ASP A 27 18.49 4.35 2.35
C ASP A 27 18.73 2.85 2.62
N ALA A 28 19.99 2.42 2.81
CA ALA A 28 20.29 1.04 3.19
C ALA A 28 19.69 0.67 4.57
N GLY A 29 19.84 1.54 5.56
CA GLY A 29 19.24 1.36 6.86
C GLY A 29 17.69 1.34 6.81
N LEU A 30 17.10 2.21 6.01
CA LEU A 30 15.65 2.23 5.81
C LEU A 30 15.14 0.97 5.12
N LYS A 31 15.87 0.45 4.13
CA LYS A 31 15.51 -0.81 3.44
C LYS A 31 15.42 -1.98 4.40
N GLN A 32 16.39 -2.13 5.32
CA GLN A 32 16.35 -3.19 6.32
C GLN A 32 15.12 -3.09 7.24
N ARG A 33 14.79 -1.87 7.69
CA ARG A 33 13.61 -1.64 8.52
C ARG A 33 12.31 -1.94 7.77
N ILE A 34 12.20 -1.50 6.51
CA ILE A 34 11.05 -1.80 5.64
C ILE A 34 10.85 -3.30 5.49
N LEU A 35 11.94 -4.06 5.23
CA LEU A 35 11.88 -5.52 5.10
C LEU A 35 11.39 -6.18 6.39
N ARG A 36 11.89 -5.72 7.56
CA ARG A 36 11.45 -6.23 8.85
C ARG A 36 9.96 -6.01 9.08
N ILE A 37 9.48 -4.77 8.92
CA ILE A 37 8.06 -4.43 9.07
C ILE A 37 7.21 -5.23 8.09
N PHE A 38 7.65 -5.34 6.84
CA PHE A 38 6.90 -6.07 5.82
C PHE A 38 6.78 -7.56 6.14
N ALA A 39 7.83 -8.20 6.66
CA ALA A 39 7.82 -9.60 7.09
C ALA A 39 6.92 -9.80 8.33
N GLU A 40 7.00 -8.91 9.31
CA GLU A 40 6.21 -8.96 10.54
C GLU A 40 4.71 -8.94 10.26
N PHE A 41 4.27 -8.09 9.34
CA PHE A 41 2.87 -7.97 8.94
C PHE A 41 2.46 -8.89 7.78
N LYS A 42 3.17 -10.01 7.59
CA LYS A 42 2.81 -11.06 6.62
C LYS A 42 2.61 -10.53 5.19
N GLN A 43 3.45 -9.58 4.76
CA GLN A 43 3.45 -9.00 3.42
C GLN A 43 2.15 -8.26 3.01
N ARG A 44 1.29 -7.90 3.97
CA ARG A 44 0.00 -7.26 3.70
C ARG A 44 0.07 -5.74 3.68
N TYR A 45 1.14 -5.15 4.24
CA TYR A 45 1.26 -3.70 4.35
C TYR A 45 1.73 -3.08 3.04
N GLY A 46 0.93 -2.09 2.58
CA GLY A 46 1.32 -1.21 1.48
C GLY A 46 2.10 0.01 1.99
N VAL A 47 2.52 0.86 1.05
CA VAL A 47 3.36 2.05 1.29
C VAL A 47 2.87 2.90 2.47
N MET A 48 1.57 3.19 2.56
CA MET A 48 1.02 4.09 3.60
C MET A 48 1.10 3.50 5.01
N LYS A 49 0.84 2.19 5.15
CA LYS A 49 0.93 1.52 6.45
C LYS A 49 2.38 1.39 6.89
N ILE A 50 3.28 1.00 5.99
CA ILE A 50 4.73 0.95 6.26
C ILE A 50 5.25 2.34 6.62
N HIS A 51 4.77 3.39 5.96
CA HIS A 51 5.12 4.78 6.28
C HIS A 51 4.73 5.15 7.71
N HIS A 52 3.54 4.76 8.15
CA HIS A 52 3.06 5.03 9.51
C HIS A 52 3.94 4.32 10.55
N GLU A 53 4.12 3.00 10.41
CA GLU A 53 4.95 2.21 11.33
C GLU A 53 6.41 2.68 11.38
N LEU A 54 6.99 2.93 10.20
CA LEU A 54 8.36 3.40 10.11
C LEU A 54 8.54 4.77 10.79
N ASN A 55 7.59 5.69 10.63
CA ASN A 55 7.68 6.99 11.30
C ASN A 55 7.49 6.90 12.81
N LEU A 56 6.68 5.96 13.31
CA LEU A 56 6.59 5.67 14.74
C LEU A 56 7.95 5.22 15.31
N GLU A 57 8.65 4.34 14.59
CA GLU A 57 9.98 3.89 14.98
C GLU A 57 11.05 4.99 14.86
N LEU A 58 10.89 5.93 13.93
CA LEU A 58 11.84 7.02 13.70
C LEU A 58 11.59 8.25 14.60
N GLN A 59 10.41 8.36 15.24
CA GLN A 59 10.08 9.46 16.16
C GLN A 59 11.13 9.71 17.25
N PRO A 60 11.60 8.68 17.98
CA PRO A 60 12.61 8.89 19.02
C PRO A 60 13.94 9.41 18.47
N LEU A 61 14.21 9.18 17.19
CA LEU A 61 15.42 9.67 16.50
C LEU A 61 15.22 11.03 15.82
N GLN A 62 14.05 11.66 15.99
CA GLN A 62 13.64 12.91 15.33
C GLN A 62 13.78 12.87 13.79
N LEU A 63 13.77 11.68 13.21
CA LEU A 63 13.85 11.47 11.78
C LEU A 63 12.45 11.27 11.21
N ARG A 64 12.22 11.81 10.01
CA ARG A 64 10.97 11.62 9.26
C ARG A 64 11.29 11.11 7.86
N CYS A 65 10.51 10.16 7.41
CA CYS A 65 10.61 9.63 6.05
C CYS A 65 9.35 9.96 5.26
N SER A 66 9.50 10.45 4.03
CA SER A 66 8.34 10.74 3.18
C SER A 66 7.78 9.46 2.53
N PRO A 67 6.45 9.37 2.25
CA PRO A 67 5.86 8.20 1.61
C PRO A 67 6.43 7.96 0.20
N ARG A 68 6.83 9.00 -0.52
CA ARG A 68 7.50 8.87 -1.83
C ARG A 68 8.85 8.16 -1.73
N ARG A 69 9.63 8.45 -0.68
CA ARG A 69 10.92 7.77 -0.45
C ARG A 69 10.71 6.28 -0.19
N ILE A 70 9.72 5.94 0.63
CA ILE A 70 9.36 4.55 0.93
C ILE A 70 8.88 3.82 -0.33
N SER A 71 8.00 4.43 -1.12
CA SER A 71 7.52 3.85 -2.38
C SER A 71 8.67 3.53 -3.34
N ARG A 72 9.67 4.44 -3.45
CA ARG A 72 10.87 4.19 -4.26
C ARG A 72 11.68 3.02 -3.71
N LEU A 73 11.94 2.99 -2.39
CA LEU A 73 12.70 1.91 -1.76
C LEU A 73 12.01 0.56 -1.88
N MET A 74 10.69 0.51 -1.74
CA MET A 74 9.91 -0.71 -1.96
C MET A 74 10.01 -1.21 -3.40
N LYS A 75 9.99 -0.31 -4.39
CA LYS A 75 10.21 -0.67 -5.80
C LYS A 75 11.63 -1.20 -6.04
N GLU A 76 12.65 -0.59 -5.42
CA GLU A 76 14.04 -1.06 -5.52
C GLU A 76 14.25 -2.43 -4.88
N LEU A 77 13.43 -2.80 -3.91
CA LEU A 77 13.42 -4.10 -3.24
C LEU A 77 12.50 -5.11 -3.91
N ASP A 78 11.78 -4.70 -4.96
CA ASP A 78 10.74 -5.49 -5.65
C ASP A 78 9.66 -6.05 -4.70
N ILE A 79 9.24 -5.22 -3.72
CA ILE A 79 8.27 -5.62 -2.71
C ILE A 79 6.91 -5.01 -3.06
N ASN A 80 5.92 -5.88 -3.23
CA ASN A 80 4.53 -5.50 -3.42
C ASN A 80 3.65 -6.11 -2.32
N SER A 81 2.68 -5.33 -1.82
CA SER A 81 1.72 -5.86 -0.85
C SER A 81 0.84 -6.93 -1.48
N VAL A 82 0.67 -8.05 -0.76
CA VAL A 82 -0.28 -9.08 -1.17
C VAL A 82 -1.69 -8.54 -0.97
N THR A 83 -2.34 -8.16 -2.07
CA THR A 83 -3.74 -7.76 -2.06
C THR A 83 -4.59 -9.02 -2.16
N VAL A 84 -5.38 -9.28 -1.12
CA VAL A 84 -6.42 -10.31 -1.21
C VAL A 84 -7.46 -9.79 -2.19
N ASN A 85 -7.60 -10.44 -3.33
CA ASN A 85 -8.65 -10.11 -4.28
C ASN A 85 -10.00 -10.22 -3.56
N LYS A 86 -10.71 -9.10 -3.48
CA LYS A 86 -12.07 -9.12 -2.96
C LYS A 86 -12.86 -10.07 -3.85
N TRP A 87 -13.43 -11.13 -3.27
CA TRP A 87 -14.36 -11.98 -4.00
C TRP A 87 -15.48 -11.09 -4.56
N LYS A 88 -15.50 -10.92 -5.86
CA LYS A 88 -16.64 -10.30 -6.54
C LYS A 88 -17.61 -11.45 -6.75
N ALA A 89 -18.75 -11.39 -6.08
CA ALA A 89 -19.87 -12.22 -6.47
C ALA A 89 -19.99 -12.13 -8.00
N ALA A 90 -19.98 -13.25 -8.69
CA ALA A 90 -20.25 -13.26 -10.12
C ALA A 90 -21.50 -12.40 -10.29
N SER A 91 -21.42 -11.35 -11.12
CA SER A 91 -22.58 -10.52 -11.41
C SER A 91 -23.71 -11.48 -11.75
N ALA A 92 -24.72 -11.51 -10.89
CA ALA A 92 -25.85 -12.41 -11.07
C ALA A 92 -26.22 -12.34 -12.53
N SER A 93 -26.25 -13.49 -13.21
CA SER A 93 -26.74 -13.58 -14.57
C SER A 93 -28.00 -12.73 -14.57
N LYS A 94 -28.21 -11.96 -15.63
CA LYS A 94 -29.39 -11.09 -15.81
C LYS A 94 -30.66 -11.94 -15.89
N THR A 95 -30.88 -12.78 -14.92
CA THR A 95 -32.17 -13.39 -14.68
C THR A 95 -33.09 -12.23 -14.39
N LYS A 96 -34.05 -12.00 -15.27
CA LYS A 96 -35.12 -11.02 -15.02
C LYS A 96 -35.70 -11.36 -13.66
N VAL A 97 -35.23 -10.65 -12.65
CA VAL A 97 -35.85 -10.72 -11.31
C VAL A 97 -37.25 -10.19 -11.50
N GLU A 98 -38.21 -11.07 -11.39
CA GLU A 98 -39.60 -10.69 -11.40
C GLU A 98 -39.78 -9.64 -10.30
N GLN A 99 -40.07 -8.41 -10.71
CA GLN A 99 -40.24 -7.30 -9.77
C GLN A 99 -41.51 -7.54 -8.99
N ARG A 100 -41.36 -8.15 -7.85
CA ARG A 100 -42.48 -8.29 -6.90
C ARG A 100 -42.79 -6.93 -6.28
N PRO A 101 -44.08 -6.53 -6.24
CA PRO A 101 -44.44 -5.26 -5.62
C PRO A 101 -44.05 -5.29 -4.13
N ASN A 102 -43.43 -4.22 -3.65
CA ASN A 102 -43.15 -4.07 -2.23
C ASN A 102 -44.45 -3.77 -1.47
N LEU A 103 -45.00 -4.77 -0.82
CA LEU A 103 -46.28 -4.66 -0.10
C LEU A 103 -46.18 -3.75 1.12
N LEU A 104 -45.05 -3.74 1.79
CA LEU A 104 -44.83 -2.96 3.02
C LEU A 104 -44.49 -1.50 2.77
N LYS A 105 -44.02 -1.12 1.55
CA LYS A 105 -43.61 0.26 1.19
C LYS A 105 -42.76 0.95 2.26
N GLN A 106 -41.95 0.18 2.98
CA GLN A 106 -41.14 0.63 4.14
C GLN A 106 -41.98 1.09 5.36
N ASP A 107 -43.23 0.80 5.41
CA ASP A 107 -44.05 1.04 6.61
C ASP A 107 -43.89 -0.14 7.57
N LEU A 108 -43.11 0.09 8.64
CA LEU A 108 -42.81 -0.88 9.69
C LEU A 108 -43.66 -0.64 10.95
N SER A 109 -44.63 0.29 10.89
CA SER A 109 -45.52 0.54 12.02
C SER A 109 -46.44 -0.67 12.24
N THR A 110 -46.42 -1.21 13.44
CA THR A 110 -47.28 -2.35 13.82
C THR A 110 -48.19 -1.95 14.96
N THR A 111 -49.48 -2.25 14.83
CA THR A 111 -50.49 -2.03 15.88
C THR A 111 -50.72 -3.29 16.72
N GLY A 112 -50.16 -4.44 16.34
CA GLY A 112 -50.32 -5.72 17.03
C GLY A 112 -49.18 -6.70 16.81
N LEU A 113 -49.15 -7.77 17.59
CA LEU A 113 -48.20 -8.85 17.50
C LEU A 113 -48.33 -9.63 16.17
N ASN A 114 -47.22 -9.98 15.53
CA ASN A 114 -47.15 -10.81 14.31
C ASN A 114 -47.71 -10.17 13.02
N GLN A 115 -47.90 -8.85 12.94
CA GLN A 115 -48.42 -8.22 11.74
C GLN A 115 -47.39 -8.15 10.59
N ASN A 116 -46.10 -8.03 10.90
CA ASN A 116 -45.02 -7.93 9.91
C ASN A 116 -43.98 -9.07 10.06
N GLY A 117 -44.40 -10.22 10.55
CA GLY A 117 -43.57 -11.41 10.66
C GLY A 117 -43.24 -12.03 9.30
N PRO A 118 -42.16 -12.79 9.18
CA PRO A 118 -41.87 -13.53 7.95
C PRO A 118 -42.98 -14.54 7.71
N LEU A 119 -43.61 -14.44 6.54
CA LEU A 119 -44.45 -15.51 6.04
C LEU A 119 -43.57 -16.71 5.74
N ILE A 120 -43.66 -17.73 6.54
CA ILE A 120 -43.00 -19.02 6.31
C ILE A 120 -43.82 -19.81 5.30
#